data_7294696fda4bea81f09689b2a9bda8f8
#
_entry.id   7294696fda4bea81f09689b2a9bda8f8
#
_cell.length_a   1.000
_cell.length_b   1.000
_cell.length_c   1.000
_cell.angle_alpha   90.00
_cell.angle_beta   90.00
_cell.angle_gamma   90.00
#
_symmetry.space_group_name_H-M   'P 1'
#
loop_
_entity.id
_entity.type
_entity.pdbx_description
1 polymer ?
#
loop_
_entity_poly.entity_id
_entity_poly.type
_entity_poly.pdbx_seq_one_letter_code
_entity_poly.pdbx_strand_id
1 'polypeptide(L)'
;YMLHFGRYPRQQFRLPPGSYYHLKVDENYNVALSEPGHILPHPVLDNEMCQILRDSVSLPQHIQDHCDAVTELACNLCDMLEPHGYFLDKNLVRSGALLHDIVRLQKHHARAGGDIFLQLGYTDISQVISQHNGLQEVKLNEAAIVFLADKMTQETQRVTVEKRFADSLHKCKRPEALR
;
A
#
# COMPACT_ATOMS: atom_id res chain seq x y z
N TYR A 1 -0.95 -18.27 -3.47
CA TYR A 1 -0.60 -17.23 -4.45
C TYR A 1 0.79 -16.79 -4.16
N MET A 2 1.69 -17.19 -4.99
CA MET A 2 3.06 -16.78 -4.94
C MET A 2 3.13 -15.31 -5.33
N LEU A 3 3.70 -14.53 -4.46
CA LEU A 3 4.32 -13.29 -4.87
C LEU A 3 5.46 -13.67 -5.81
N HIS A 4 5.24 -13.57 -7.11
CA HIS A 4 6.33 -13.54 -8.06
C HIS A 4 7.07 -12.23 -7.87
N PHE A 5 7.83 -12.15 -6.80
CA PHE A 5 8.90 -11.19 -6.68
C PHE A 5 10.00 -11.67 -7.60
N GLY A 6 9.96 -11.33 -8.88
CA GLY A 6 10.99 -11.70 -9.83
C GLY A 6 11.68 -13.04 -9.51
N ARG A 7 12.54 -13.57 -10.26
CA ARG A 7 13.16 -14.91 -10.20
C ARG A 7 13.93 -15.29 -8.91
N TYR A 8 13.52 -14.81 -7.72
CA TYR A 8 14.21 -15.11 -6.46
C TYR A 8 13.36 -15.93 -5.50
N PRO A 9 13.36 -17.28 -5.60
CA PRO A 9 12.51 -18.14 -4.79
C PRO A 9 12.99 -18.37 -3.36
N ARG A 10 13.97 -17.63 -2.85
CA ARG A 10 14.59 -17.91 -1.54
C ARG A 10 14.96 -16.69 -0.72
N GLN A 11 14.23 -15.58 -0.82
CA GLN A 11 14.50 -14.47 0.09
C GLN A 11 13.89 -14.76 1.46
N GLN A 12 14.74 -14.82 2.47
CA GLN A 12 14.33 -14.74 3.86
C GLN A 12 13.98 -13.28 4.15
N PHE A 13 12.71 -13.02 4.43
CA PHE A 13 12.31 -11.71 4.93
C PHE A 13 12.67 -11.65 6.41
N ARG A 14 13.61 -10.78 6.77
CA ARG A 14 13.94 -10.49 8.14
C ARG A 14 12.96 -9.42 8.62
N LEU A 15 11.98 -9.84 9.39
CA LEU A 15 11.07 -8.92 10.08
C LEU A 15 11.79 -8.24 11.26
N PRO A 16 11.21 -7.15 11.83
CA PRO A 16 11.81 -6.44 12.95
C PRO A 16 12.25 -7.34 14.09
N PRO A 17 13.22 -6.93 14.93
CA PRO A 17 13.77 -7.76 16.01
C PRO A 17 12.69 -8.44 16.85
N GLY A 18 12.71 -9.78 16.89
CA GLY A 18 11.72 -10.62 17.58
C GLY A 18 10.68 -11.30 16.68
N SER A 19 10.64 -11.01 15.38
CA SER A 19 9.71 -11.62 14.44
C SER A 19 10.45 -12.24 13.26
N TYR A 20 10.58 -13.54 13.25
CA TYR A 20 11.12 -14.27 12.11
C TYR A 20 10.00 -15.14 11.54
N TYR A 21 9.64 -14.91 10.27
CA TYR A 21 8.81 -15.84 9.52
C TYR A 21 9.70 -16.57 8.53
N HIS A 22 9.76 -17.89 8.64
CA HIS A 22 10.29 -18.71 7.58
C HIS A 22 9.16 -19.02 6.61
N LEU A 23 9.16 -18.34 5.47
CA LEU A 23 8.29 -18.74 4.38
C LEU A 23 8.95 -19.92 3.67
N LYS A 24 8.34 -21.09 3.76
CA LYS A 24 8.69 -22.22 2.90
C LYS A 24 7.81 -22.15 1.66
N VAL A 25 8.46 -22.06 0.52
CA VAL A 25 7.81 -22.17 -0.78
C VAL A 25 8.12 -23.56 -1.30
N ASP A 26 7.08 -24.37 -1.52
CA ASP A 26 7.23 -25.69 -2.13
C ASP A 26 7.45 -25.60 -3.65
N GLU A 27 7.72 -26.72 -4.28
CA GLU A 27 7.94 -26.84 -5.73
C GLU A 27 6.71 -26.47 -6.56
N ASN A 28 5.50 -26.46 -5.95
CA ASN A 28 4.24 -26.02 -6.55
C ASN A 28 3.90 -24.58 -6.20
N TYR A 29 4.87 -23.85 -5.61
CA TYR A 29 4.72 -22.45 -5.22
C TYR A 29 3.69 -22.18 -4.11
N ASN A 30 3.33 -23.17 -3.30
CA ASN A 30 2.53 -22.93 -2.11
C ASN A 30 3.42 -22.34 -1.01
N VAL A 31 2.91 -21.29 -0.38
CA VAL A 31 3.59 -20.62 0.74
C VAL A 31 3.03 -21.20 2.04
N ALA A 32 3.89 -21.80 2.85
CA ALA A 32 3.54 -22.26 4.19
C ALA A 32 4.39 -21.52 5.23
N LEU A 33 3.77 -21.11 6.33
CA LEU A 33 4.50 -20.67 7.51
C LEU A 33 5.15 -21.89 8.16
N SER A 34 6.45 -21.83 8.45
CA SER A 34 7.20 -22.98 8.98
C SER A 34 6.88 -23.33 10.43
N GLU A 35 6.21 -22.45 11.14
CA GLU A 35 5.80 -22.69 12.52
C GLU A 35 4.36 -22.22 12.76
N PRO A 36 3.41 -23.14 13.00
CA PRO A 36 2.07 -22.78 13.44
C PRO A 36 2.13 -22.39 14.93
N GLY A 37 1.77 -21.18 15.28
CA GLY A 37 1.44 -20.87 16.65
C GLY A 37 1.88 -19.57 17.27
N HIS A 38 2.68 -18.76 16.64
CA HIS A 38 2.95 -17.42 17.14
C HIS A 38 2.22 -16.37 16.30
N ILE A 39 1.02 -16.00 16.75
CA ILE A 39 0.41 -14.72 16.36
C ILE A 39 1.26 -13.67 17.09
N LEU A 40 2.31 -13.21 16.45
CA LEU A 40 3.03 -12.04 16.91
C LEU A 40 2.12 -10.83 16.64
N PRO A 41 2.11 -9.84 17.55
CA PRO A 41 1.48 -8.57 17.27
C PRO A 41 2.05 -8.07 15.93
N HIS A 42 1.18 -7.65 15.01
CA HIS A 42 1.54 -7.27 13.65
C HIS A 42 2.74 -6.34 13.66
N PRO A 43 3.90 -6.76 13.12
CA PRO A 43 5.05 -5.88 13.10
C PRO A 43 4.69 -4.68 12.23
N VAL A 44 4.90 -3.50 12.76
CA VAL A 44 4.79 -2.26 11.95
C VAL A 44 5.82 -2.37 10.85
N LEU A 45 5.39 -2.26 9.59
CA LEU A 45 6.32 -2.16 8.48
C LEU A 45 6.98 -0.79 8.54
N ASP A 46 8.23 -0.76 8.98
CA ASP A 46 9.03 0.45 8.98
C ASP A 46 9.51 0.84 7.56
N ASN A 47 10.19 1.96 7.45
CA ASN A 47 10.65 2.46 6.15
C ASN A 47 11.64 1.51 5.48
N GLU A 48 12.53 0.87 6.25
CA GLU A 48 13.51 -0.06 5.73
C GLU A 48 12.83 -1.30 5.14
N MET A 49 11.87 -1.87 5.85
CA MET A 49 11.10 -3.01 5.37
C MET A 49 10.26 -2.65 4.14
N CYS A 50 9.61 -1.48 4.12
CA CYS A 50 8.89 -0.99 2.96
C CYS A 50 9.82 -0.87 1.74
N GLN A 51 11.05 -0.37 1.92
CA GLN A 51 12.03 -0.27 0.83
C GLN A 51 12.47 -1.64 0.34
N ILE A 52 12.76 -2.58 1.24
CA ILE A 52 13.11 -3.97 0.88
C ILE A 52 11.99 -4.60 0.05
N LEU A 53 10.74 -4.39 0.41
CA LEU A 53 9.59 -4.90 -0.34
C LEU A 53 9.49 -4.27 -1.75
N ARG A 54 9.67 -2.96 -1.87
CA ARG A 54 9.69 -2.23 -3.15
C ARG A 54 10.81 -2.73 -4.07
N ASP A 55 12.00 -2.92 -3.53
CA ASP A 55 13.16 -3.43 -4.27
C ASP A 55 12.95 -4.89 -4.72
N SER A 56 12.33 -5.71 -3.87
CA SER A 56 12.08 -7.12 -4.17
C SER A 56 11.13 -7.33 -5.36
N VAL A 57 10.22 -6.39 -5.61
CA VAL A 57 9.33 -6.41 -6.79
C VAL A 57 9.90 -5.63 -7.97
N SER A 58 11.11 -5.06 -7.82
CA SER A 58 11.73 -4.19 -8.84
C SER A 58 10.77 -3.08 -9.30
N LEU A 59 10.14 -2.40 -8.34
CA LEU A 59 9.18 -1.34 -8.62
C LEU A 59 9.88 -0.21 -9.39
N PRO A 60 9.35 0.23 -10.55
CA PRO A 60 9.95 1.31 -11.33
C PRO A 60 10.14 2.60 -10.53
N GLN A 61 11.26 3.29 -10.72
CA GLN A 61 11.62 4.46 -9.92
C GLN A 61 10.53 5.54 -9.90
N HIS A 62 9.91 5.84 -11.04
CA HIS A 62 8.84 6.85 -11.12
C HIS A 62 7.60 6.49 -10.29
N ILE A 63 7.33 5.18 -10.06
CA ILE A 63 6.27 4.73 -9.18
C ILE A 63 6.72 4.85 -7.72
N GLN A 64 7.98 4.54 -7.41
CA GLN A 64 8.54 4.77 -6.08
C GLN A 64 8.47 6.25 -5.71
N ASP A 65 8.89 7.15 -6.62
CA ASP A 65 8.85 8.61 -6.42
C ASP A 65 7.40 9.09 -6.18
N HIS A 66 6.42 8.53 -6.91
CA HIS A 66 5.02 8.81 -6.67
C HIS A 66 4.58 8.35 -5.27
N CYS A 67 4.90 7.12 -4.87
CA CYS A 67 4.57 6.61 -3.54
C CYS A 67 5.20 7.46 -2.42
N ASP A 68 6.43 7.95 -2.62
CA ASP A 68 7.11 8.82 -1.66
C ASP A 68 6.39 10.18 -1.53
N ALA A 69 5.97 10.79 -2.65
CA ALA A 69 5.20 12.02 -2.65
C ALA A 69 3.80 11.85 -2.00
N VAL A 70 3.13 10.73 -2.27
CA VAL A 70 1.86 10.37 -1.61
C VAL A 70 2.07 10.21 -0.11
N THR A 71 3.16 9.56 0.30
CA THR A 71 3.47 9.33 1.72
C THR A 71 3.72 10.64 2.47
N GLU A 72 4.49 11.56 1.88
CA GLU A 72 4.72 12.88 2.46
C GLU A 72 3.38 13.61 2.68
N LEU A 73 2.53 13.64 1.66
CA LEU A 73 1.23 14.30 1.78
C LEU A 73 0.32 13.61 2.81
N ALA A 74 0.26 12.28 2.82
CA ALA A 74 -0.56 11.53 3.75
C ALA A 74 -0.15 11.76 5.22
N CYS A 75 1.16 11.76 5.49
CA CYS A 75 1.68 12.08 6.84
C CYS A 75 1.35 13.53 7.25
N ASN A 76 1.49 14.48 6.33
CA ASN A 76 1.14 15.89 6.58
C ASN A 76 -0.36 16.05 6.89
N LEU A 77 -1.23 15.31 6.20
CA LEU A 77 -2.68 15.31 6.50
C LEU A 77 -2.96 14.78 7.91
N CYS A 78 -2.27 13.73 8.36
CA CYS A 78 -2.38 13.25 9.74
C CYS A 78 -1.98 14.34 10.75
N ASP A 79 -0.85 15.02 10.50
CA ASP A 79 -0.36 16.10 11.38
C ASP A 79 -1.32 17.29 11.44
N MET A 80 -2.00 17.61 10.34
CA MET A 80 -3.02 18.66 10.28
C MET A 80 -4.30 18.27 11.03
N LEU A 81 -4.66 17.00 11.09
CA LEU A 81 -5.89 16.49 11.72
C LEU A 81 -5.74 16.30 13.24
N GLU A 82 -4.54 16.01 13.71
CA GLU A 82 -4.27 15.73 15.12
C GLU A 82 -4.69 16.88 16.06
N PRO A 83 -4.39 18.18 15.79
CA PRO A 83 -4.84 19.30 16.62
C PRO A 83 -6.38 19.44 16.68
N HIS A 84 -7.10 18.84 15.74
CA HIS A 84 -8.56 18.82 15.69
C HIS A 84 -9.18 17.59 16.36
N GLY A 85 -8.36 16.78 17.05
CA GLY A 85 -8.82 15.60 17.81
C GLY A 85 -8.98 14.34 16.99
N TYR A 86 -8.46 14.28 15.77
CA TYR A 86 -8.46 13.08 14.93
C TYR A 86 -7.09 12.38 15.04
N PHE A 87 -7.07 11.27 15.76
CA PHE A 87 -5.86 10.47 15.97
C PHE A 87 -5.87 9.26 15.04
N LEU A 88 -4.92 9.23 14.12
CA LEU A 88 -4.74 8.17 13.12
C LEU A 88 -3.41 7.45 13.36
N ASP A 89 -3.34 6.17 13.05
CA ASP A 89 -2.07 5.44 13.06
C ASP A 89 -1.18 5.92 11.90
N LYS A 90 -0.34 6.91 12.19
CA LYS A 90 0.57 7.51 11.22
C LYS A 90 1.59 6.50 10.65
N ASN A 91 1.92 5.43 11.39
CA ASN A 91 2.78 4.38 10.88
C ASN A 91 2.06 3.52 9.84
N LEU A 92 0.79 3.20 10.09
CA LEU A 92 -0.05 2.49 9.13
C LEU A 92 -0.31 3.34 7.88
N VAL A 93 -0.59 4.63 8.04
CA VAL A 93 -0.74 5.57 6.91
C VAL A 93 0.53 5.61 6.07
N ARG A 94 1.69 5.75 6.71
CA ARG A 94 2.98 5.83 6.03
C ARG A 94 3.31 4.55 5.26
N SER A 95 3.24 3.38 5.91
CA SER A 95 3.54 2.11 5.26
C SER A 95 2.52 1.78 4.18
N GLY A 96 1.24 2.05 4.41
CA GLY A 96 0.21 1.91 3.39
C GLY A 96 0.44 2.81 2.18
N ALA A 97 0.83 4.07 2.38
CA ALA A 97 1.14 5.00 1.30
C ALA A 97 2.42 4.61 0.52
N LEU A 98 3.48 4.15 1.21
CA LEU A 98 4.70 3.67 0.55
C LEU A 98 4.46 2.45 -0.34
N LEU A 99 3.47 1.63 -0.01
CA LEU A 99 3.23 0.32 -0.62
C LEU A 99 1.94 0.25 -1.47
N HIS A 100 1.14 1.35 -1.53
CA HIS A 100 -0.17 1.30 -2.18
C HIS A 100 -0.12 0.85 -3.64
N ASP A 101 0.93 1.20 -4.34
CA ASP A 101 1.16 0.89 -5.75
C ASP A 101 2.25 -0.20 -5.97
N ILE A 102 2.53 -1.03 -4.97
CA ILE A 102 3.61 -2.03 -5.02
C ILE A 102 3.50 -3.00 -6.21
N VAL A 103 2.30 -3.25 -6.70
CA VAL A 103 2.03 -4.07 -7.89
C VAL A 103 1.33 -3.27 -8.98
N ARG A 104 1.67 -1.98 -9.12
CA ARG A 104 1.04 -1.02 -10.03
C ARG A 104 0.89 -1.51 -11.47
N LEU A 105 1.81 -2.32 -11.94
CA LEU A 105 1.81 -2.84 -13.30
C LEU A 105 0.82 -4.00 -13.51
N GLN A 106 0.20 -4.49 -12.45
CA GLN A 106 -0.80 -5.55 -12.54
C GLN A 106 -2.21 -4.96 -12.74
N LYS A 107 -3.04 -5.73 -13.45
CA LYS A 107 -4.47 -5.41 -13.55
C LYS A 107 -5.11 -5.49 -12.17
N HIS A 108 -5.96 -4.53 -11.83
CA HIS A 108 -6.60 -4.43 -10.51
C HIS A 108 -5.58 -4.35 -9.36
N HIS A 109 -4.48 -3.62 -9.56
CA HIS A 109 -3.32 -3.54 -8.65
C HIS A 109 -3.68 -3.21 -7.20
N ALA A 110 -4.68 -2.37 -6.93
CA ALA A 110 -5.12 -2.05 -5.58
C ALA A 110 -5.56 -3.31 -4.82
N ARG A 111 -6.44 -4.11 -5.45
CA ARG A 111 -6.89 -5.37 -4.87
C ARG A 111 -5.76 -6.39 -4.79
N ALA A 112 -5.00 -6.55 -5.87
CA ALA A 112 -3.89 -7.49 -5.90
C ALA A 112 -2.83 -7.17 -4.81
N GLY A 113 -2.51 -5.88 -4.63
CA GLY A 113 -1.63 -5.43 -3.55
C GLY A 113 -2.23 -5.75 -2.16
N GLY A 114 -3.49 -5.45 -1.95
CA GLY A 114 -4.18 -5.79 -0.70
C GLY A 114 -4.17 -7.28 -0.40
N ASP A 115 -4.48 -8.12 -1.39
CA ASP A 115 -4.49 -9.59 -1.24
C ASP A 115 -3.10 -10.13 -0.85
N ILE A 116 -2.03 -9.54 -1.35
CA ILE A 116 -0.65 -9.87 -0.97
C ILE A 116 -0.42 -9.64 0.53
N PHE A 117 -0.74 -8.44 1.02
CA PHE A 117 -0.52 -8.11 2.43
C PHE A 117 -1.44 -8.88 3.36
N LEU A 118 -2.66 -9.20 2.92
CA LEU A 118 -3.55 -10.08 3.67
C LEU A 118 -2.94 -11.47 3.86
N GLN A 119 -2.36 -12.05 2.80
CA GLN A 119 -1.69 -13.35 2.87
C GLN A 119 -0.43 -13.34 3.75
N LEU A 120 0.26 -12.19 3.80
CA LEU A 120 1.39 -11.98 4.69
C LEU A 120 0.98 -11.71 6.15
N GLY A 121 -0.32 -11.64 6.45
CA GLY A 121 -0.85 -11.40 7.78
C GLY A 121 -0.98 -9.92 8.17
N TYR A 122 -0.73 -8.99 7.25
CA TYR A 122 -0.85 -7.54 7.48
C TYR A 122 -2.25 -7.04 7.09
N THR A 123 -3.25 -7.40 7.86
CA THR A 123 -4.66 -7.10 7.56
C THR A 123 -4.92 -5.60 7.40
N ASP A 124 -4.34 -4.77 8.30
CA ASP A 124 -4.59 -3.33 8.30
C ASP A 124 -3.96 -2.66 7.07
N ILE A 125 -2.73 -3.04 6.72
CA ILE A 125 -2.07 -2.58 5.49
C ILE A 125 -2.83 -3.05 4.24
N SER A 126 -3.30 -4.29 4.24
CA SER A 126 -4.15 -4.82 3.17
C SER A 126 -5.38 -3.97 2.95
N GLN A 127 -6.06 -3.55 4.03
CA GLN A 127 -7.23 -2.67 3.95
C GLN A 127 -6.88 -1.29 3.37
N VAL A 128 -5.78 -0.71 3.79
CA VAL A 128 -5.33 0.59 3.25
C VAL A 128 -5.02 0.48 1.76
N ILE A 129 -4.22 -0.52 1.37
CA ILE A 129 -3.79 -0.70 -0.02
C ILE A 129 -4.96 -1.03 -0.94
N SER A 130 -5.85 -1.93 -0.53
CA SER A 130 -6.97 -2.35 -1.38
C SER A 130 -7.97 -1.22 -1.69
N GLN A 131 -8.01 -0.18 -0.87
CA GLN A 131 -8.98 0.91 -0.96
C GLN A 131 -8.43 2.20 -1.60
N HIS A 132 -7.14 2.27 -1.98
CA HIS A 132 -6.58 3.52 -2.51
C HIS A 132 -7.18 3.96 -3.86
N ASN A 133 -7.86 3.06 -4.58
CA ASN A 133 -8.61 3.40 -5.81
C ASN A 133 -10.11 3.64 -5.59
N GLY A 134 -10.63 3.27 -4.43
CA GLY A 134 -12.04 3.47 -4.08
C GLY A 134 -12.31 2.98 -2.67
N LEU A 135 -12.83 3.86 -1.83
CA LEU A 135 -13.17 3.56 -0.45
C LEU A 135 -14.40 2.64 -0.37
N GLN A 136 -14.37 1.65 0.49
CA GLN A 136 -15.52 0.80 0.80
C GLN A 136 -16.56 1.57 1.63
N GLU A 137 -16.08 2.45 2.51
CA GLU A 137 -16.90 3.27 3.37
C GLU A 137 -16.35 4.71 3.39
N VAL A 138 -17.24 5.69 3.31
CA VAL A 138 -16.87 7.11 3.42
C VAL A 138 -16.75 7.46 4.90
N LYS A 139 -15.57 7.19 5.45
CA LYS A 139 -15.24 7.41 6.86
C LYS A 139 -13.80 7.89 6.97
N LEU A 140 -13.55 8.81 7.90
CA LEU A 140 -12.19 9.23 8.20
C LEU A 140 -11.44 8.09 8.92
N ASN A 141 -10.48 7.51 8.23
CA ASN A 141 -9.57 6.48 8.71
C ASN A 141 -8.28 6.52 7.86
N GLU A 142 -7.34 5.64 8.17
CA GLU A 142 -6.03 5.57 7.51
C GLU A 142 -6.15 5.31 6.00
N ALA A 143 -7.09 4.45 5.58
CA ALA A 143 -7.35 4.19 4.17
C ALA A 143 -7.86 5.44 3.43
N ALA A 144 -8.73 6.23 4.07
CA ALA A 144 -9.24 7.47 3.50
C ALA A 144 -8.14 8.52 3.34
N ILE A 145 -7.18 8.58 4.26
CA ILE A 145 -6.03 9.50 4.16
C ILE A 145 -5.14 9.12 2.97
N VAL A 146 -4.81 7.85 2.84
CA VAL A 146 -3.98 7.37 1.71
C VAL A 146 -4.71 7.56 0.39
N PHE A 147 -6.01 7.22 0.33
CA PHE A 147 -6.85 7.49 -0.84
C PHE A 147 -6.83 8.97 -1.24
N LEU A 148 -7.07 9.87 -0.28
CA LEU A 148 -7.10 11.31 -0.54
C LEU A 148 -5.73 11.81 -1.00
N ALA A 149 -4.65 11.40 -0.34
CA ALA A 149 -3.29 11.79 -0.69
C ALA A 149 -2.92 11.33 -2.11
N ASP A 150 -3.29 10.10 -2.51
CA ASP A 150 -3.09 9.62 -3.88
C ASP A 150 -3.87 10.47 -4.90
N LYS A 151 -5.15 10.81 -4.60
CA LYS A 151 -5.96 11.67 -5.50
C LYS A 151 -5.45 13.11 -5.57
N MET A 152 -4.73 13.57 -4.56
CA MET A 152 -4.11 14.91 -4.53
C MET A 152 -2.64 14.90 -5.02
N THR A 153 -2.14 13.76 -5.48
CA THR A 153 -0.79 13.63 -6.05
C THR A 153 -0.88 13.15 -7.49
N GLN A 154 -0.27 13.90 -8.41
CA GLN A 154 -0.13 13.52 -9.82
C GLN A 154 1.36 13.40 -10.14
N GLU A 155 1.81 12.21 -10.48
CA GLU A 155 3.25 11.88 -10.51
C GLU A 155 3.88 12.19 -9.15
N THR A 156 4.68 13.23 -9.03
CA THR A 156 5.26 13.71 -7.77
C THR A 156 4.73 15.08 -7.34
N GLN A 157 3.78 15.65 -8.10
CA GLN A 157 3.30 17.01 -7.89
C GLN A 157 1.98 17.02 -7.13
N ARG A 158 1.87 17.93 -6.15
CA ARG A 158 0.62 18.18 -5.44
C ARG A 158 -0.39 18.87 -6.35
N VAL A 159 -1.59 18.33 -6.45
CA VAL A 159 -2.71 18.89 -7.22
C VAL A 159 -3.95 19.01 -6.35
N THR A 160 -4.90 19.87 -6.74
CA THR A 160 -6.20 19.89 -6.08
C THR A 160 -7.06 18.72 -6.53
N VAL A 161 -8.00 18.31 -5.68
CA VAL A 161 -8.96 17.23 -6.00
C VAL A 161 -9.76 17.60 -7.26
N GLU A 162 -10.19 18.85 -7.39
CA GLU A 162 -10.95 19.36 -8.54
C GLU A 162 -10.15 19.20 -9.84
N LYS A 163 -8.86 19.59 -9.82
CA LYS A 163 -7.97 19.44 -10.97
C LYS A 163 -7.81 17.98 -11.37
N ARG A 164 -7.57 17.10 -10.38
CA ARG A 164 -7.43 15.65 -10.61
C ARG A 164 -8.67 15.05 -11.27
N PHE A 165 -9.86 15.42 -10.78
CA PHE A 165 -11.12 14.92 -11.36
C PHE A 165 -11.42 15.54 -12.72
N ALA A 166 -11.15 16.81 -12.93
CA ALA A 166 -11.29 17.45 -14.25
C ALA A 166 -10.42 16.76 -15.31
N ASP A 167 -9.16 16.47 -15.00
CA ASP A 167 -8.25 15.74 -15.89
C ASP A 167 -8.74 14.31 -16.18
N SER A 168 -9.32 13.65 -15.19
CA SER A 168 -9.88 12.31 -15.32
C SER A 168 -11.14 12.29 -16.18
N LEU A 169 -12.04 13.26 -16.00
CA LEU A 169 -13.25 13.43 -16.82
C LEU A 169 -12.89 13.73 -18.27
N HIS A 170 -11.87 14.56 -18.51
CA HIS A 170 -11.38 14.85 -19.87
C HIS A 170 -10.86 13.61 -20.61
N LYS A 171 -10.24 12.68 -19.85
CA LYS A 171 -9.75 11.39 -20.39
C LYS A 171 -10.86 10.33 -20.53
N CYS A 172 -12.00 10.54 -19.85
CA CYS A 172 -13.09 9.58 -19.86
C CYS A 172 -13.91 9.69 -21.14
N LYS A 173 -13.81 8.65 -21.99
CA LYS A 173 -14.57 8.56 -23.25
C LYS A 173 -15.96 7.90 -23.10
N ARG A 174 -16.38 7.55 -21.88
CA ARG A 174 -17.65 6.86 -21.62
C ARG A 174 -18.70 7.86 -21.12
N PRO A 175 -19.83 8.06 -21.85
CA PRO A 175 -20.90 8.97 -21.42
C PRO A 175 -21.51 8.62 -20.05
N GLU A 176 -21.47 7.34 -19.67
CA GLU A 176 -22.04 6.81 -18.43
C GLU A 176 -21.23 7.18 -17.18
N ALA A 177 -19.95 7.55 -17.35
CA ALA A 177 -19.08 7.99 -16.23
C ALA A 177 -19.24 9.49 -15.91
N LEU A 178 -20.10 10.20 -16.65
CA LEU A 178 -20.38 11.64 -16.47
C LEU A 178 -21.69 11.88 -15.68
N ARG A 179 -22.34 10.84 -15.22
CA ARG A 179 -23.52 10.85 -14.35
C ARG A 179 -23.14 10.43 -12.93
#